data_2be3b70c14cd3c8f8c590addf2891b71
#
_entry.id   2be3b70c14cd3c8f8c590addf2891b71
#
_cell.length_a   1.000
_cell.length_b   1.000
_cell.length_c   1.000
_cell.angle_alpha   90.00
_cell.angle_beta   90.00
_cell.angle_gamma   90.00
#
_symmetry.space_group_name_H-M   'P 1'
#
loop_
_entity.id
_entity.type
_entity.pdbx_description
1 polymer ?
#
loop_
_entity_poly.entity_id
_entity_poly.type
_entity_poly.pdbx_seq_one_letter_code
_entity_poly.pdbx_strand_id
1 'polypeptide(L)'
;MVAESTVRRATAADAATVAALQIQVWQQAFAELLPAQVLFTDPLQHTATWDGRLRQGGPALLAFEGAEPVGFAAVGSELDWSDLLAPIGEIEIVYVVPRWGRRGHGGRLLAGAAGELRRLGATTARWWIPESDMASTNFLHRAGWSADGVRRELDTGGEPIFEVRYSGSTDLVVV
;
A
#
# COMPACT_ATOMS: atom_id res chain seq x y z
N MET A 1 19.08 22.08 6.05
CA MET A 1 18.26 21.84 4.86
C MET A 1 17.29 20.74 5.20
N VAL A 2 15.99 20.95 5.00
CA VAL A 2 14.98 19.89 5.14
C VAL A 2 15.12 19.02 3.89
N ALA A 3 15.27 17.72 4.05
CA ALA A 3 15.33 16.80 2.92
C ALA A 3 14.02 16.88 2.14
N GLU A 4 14.11 16.87 0.82
CA GLU A 4 12.92 16.94 -0.04
C GLU A 4 12.21 15.58 -0.03
N SER A 5 10.90 15.61 0.27
CA SER A 5 10.07 14.41 0.26
C SER A 5 9.41 14.25 -1.10
N THR A 6 9.72 13.18 -1.81
CA THR A 6 9.20 12.91 -3.17
C THR A 6 8.52 11.56 -3.27
N VAL A 7 7.62 11.43 -4.27
CA VAL A 7 6.99 10.15 -4.64
C VAL A 7 7.10 10.01 -6.16
N ARG A 8 7.53 8.83 -6.62
CA ARG A 8 7.59 8.50 -8.04
C ARG A 8 7.10 7.08 -8.30
N ARG A 9 6.77 6.78 -9.54
CA ARG A 9 6.52 5.40 -9.97
C ARG A 9 7.77 4.54 -9.79
N ALA A 10 7.54 3.31 -9.33
CA ALA A 10 8.55 2.28 -9.32
C ALA A 10 8.67 1.65 -10.72
N THR A 11 9.87 1.21 -11.03
CA THR A 11 10.22 0.46 -12.25
C THR A 11 10.77 -0.91 -11.87
N ALA A 12 11.00 -1.79 -12.83
CA ALA A 12 11.62 -3.09 -12.57
C ALA A 12 12.99 -2.97 -11.86
N ALA A 13 13.74 -1.89 -12.12
CA ALA A 13 15.01 -1.63 -11.44
C ALA A 13 14.86 -1.38 -9.92
N ASP A 14 13.66 -1.05 -9.47
CA ASP A 14 13.35 -0.78 -8.06
C ASP A 14 12.90 -2.03 -7.28
N ALA A 15 12.78 -3.19 -7.93
CA ALA A 15 12.21 -4.40 -7.34
C ALA A 15 12.89 -4.79 -6.01
N ALA A 16 14.22 -4.73 -5.95
CA ALA A 16 14.97 -5.04 -4.73
C ALA A 16 14.67 -4.02 -3.61
N THR A 17 14.53 -2.74 -3.95
CA THR A 17 14.19 -1.68 -2.99
C THR A 17 12.78 -1.89 -2.42
N VAL A 18 11.79 -2.17 -3.27
CA VAL A 18 10.41 -2.43 -2.84
C VAL A 18 10.34 -3.67 -1.96
N ALA A 19 11.01 -4.77 -2.36
CA ALA A 19 11.07 -6.00 -1.58
C ALA A 19 11.69 -5.78 -0.20
N ALA A 20 12.81 -5.05 -0.13
CA ALA A 20 13.47 -4.73 1.13
C ALA A 20 12.60 -3.86 2.05
N LEU A 21 11.94 -2.83 1.52
CA LEU A 21 11.01 -2.00 2.28
C LEU A 21 9.83 -2.82 2.82
N GLN A 22 9.27 -3.72 2.03
CA GLN A 22 8.17 -4.56 2.47
C GLN A 22 8.56 -5.49 3.62
N ILE A 23 9.68 -6.21 3.47
CA ILE A 23 10.22 -7.09 4.52
C ILE A 23 10.50 -6.28 5.80
N GLN A 24 11.12 -5.11 5.67
CA GLN A 24 11.41 -4.24 6.80
C GLN A 24 10.14 -3.80 7.54
N VAL A 25 9.09 -3.39 6.81
CA VAL A 25 7.83 -3.00 7.44
C VAL A 25 7.15 -4.19 8.11
N TRP A 26 7.13 -5.36 7.47
CA TRP A 26 6.60 -6.58 8.08
C TRP A 26 7.27 -6.89 9.42
N GLN A 27 8.60 -6.85 9.46
CA GLN A 27 9.37 -7.15 10.67
C GLN A 27 9.24 -6.08 11.76
N GLN A 28 9.02 -4.81 11.40
CA GLN A 28 8.96 -3.71 12.37
C GLN A 28 7.54 -3.35 12.82
N ALA A 29 6.55 -3.47 11.94
CA ALA A 29 5.19 -3.03 12.21
C ALA A 29 4.19 -4.20 12.38
N PHE A 30 4.45 -5.35 11.75
CA PHE A 30 3.52 -6.48 11.69
C PHE A 30 4.09 -7.78 12.28
N ALA A 31 5.16 -7.68 13.08
CA ALA A 31 5.84 -8.86 13.65
C ALA A 31 4.93 -9.74 14.52
N GLU A 32 3.95 -9.15 15.19
CA GLU A 32 2.98 -9.88 16.03
C GLU A 32 1.78 -10.41 15.23
N LEU A 33 1.58 -9.91 14.01
CA LEU A 33 0.43 -10.24 13.18
C LEU A 33 0.76 -11.29 12.12
N LEU A 34 1.96 -11.24 11.56
CA LEU A 34 2.36 -12.10 10.44
C LEU A 34 3.10 -13.35 10.90
N PRO A 35 2.85 -14.52 10.29
CA PRO A 35 3.55 -15.74 10.62
C PRO A 35 5.03 -15.68 10.23
N ALA A 36 5.87 -16.47 10.92
CA ALA A 36 7.32 -16.48 10.75
C ALA A 36 7.77 -16.68 9.28
N GLN A 37 7.08 -17.54 8.53
CA GLN A 37 7.40 -17.79 7.13
C GLN A 37 7.24 -16.54 6.23
N VAL A 38 6.38 -15.62 6.60
CA VAL A 38 6.23 -14.32 5.91
C VAL A 38 7.31 -13.34 6.36
N LEU A 39 7.54 -13.25 7.68
CA LEU A 39 8.53 -12.35 8.27
C LEU A 39 9.97 -12.66 7.84
N PHE A 40 10.27 -13.94 7.59
CA PHE A 40 11.60 -14.43 7.19
C PHE A 40 11.61 -14.96 5.75
N THR A 41 10.80 -14.36 4.88
CA THR A 41 10.82 -14.67 3.45
C THR A 41 12.21 -14.46 2.86
N ASP A 42 12.58 -15.29 1.86
CA ASP A 42 13.85 -15.12 1.14
C ASP A 42 13.84 -13.81 0.35
N PRO A 43 14.77 -12.87 0.65
CA PRO A 43 14.82 -11.57 -0.04
C PRO A 43 15.01 -11.69 -1.56
N LEU A 44 15.72 -12.70 -2.05
CA LEU A 44 15.93 -12.90 -3.49
C LEU A 44 14.65 -13.34 -4.17
N GLN A 45 13.94 -14.30 -3.59
CA GLN A 45 12.65 -14.75 -4.10
C GLN A 45 11.62 -13.62 -4.05
N HIS A 46 11.62 -12.83 -2.97
CA HIS A 46 10.70 -11.70 -2.84
C HIS A 46 10.99 -10.59 -3.87
N THR A 47 12.28 -10.32 -4.12
CA THR A 47 12.72 -9.41 -5.19
C THR A 47 12.27 -9.90 -6.56
N ALA A 48 12.39 -11.19 -6.86
CA ALA A 48 11.93 -11.76 -8.13
C ALA A 48 10.42 -11.61 -8.33
N THR A 49 9.65 -11.75 -7.25
CA THR A 49 8.18 -11.53 -7.27
C THR A 49 7.86 -10.07 -7.65
N TRP A 50 8.54 -9.10 -7.04
CA TRP A 50 8.35 -7.68 -7.37
C TRP A 50 8.84 -7.33 -8.78
N ASP A 51 9.97 -7.88 -9.21
CA ASP A 51 10.46 -7.68 -10.60
C ASP A 51 9.44 -8.17 -11.62
N GLY A 52 8.90 -9.37 -11.43
CA GLY A 52 7.84 -9.92 -12.28
C GLY A 52 6.60 -9.02 -12.33
N ARG A 53 6.11 -8.55 -11.17
CA ARG A 53 4.97 -7.63 -11.09
C ARG A 53 5.23 -6.31 -11.84
N LEU A 54 6.37 -5.69 -11.59
CA LEU A 54 6.70 -4.39 -12.19
C LEU A 54 6.91 -4.49 -13.71
N ARG A 55 7.50 -5.58 -14.21
CA ARG A 55 7.62 -5.85 -15.65
C ARG A 55 6.28 -6.07 -16.34
N GLN A 56 5.31 -6.63 -15.64
CA GLN A 56 3.95 -6.83 -16.15
C GLN A 56 3.08 -5.57 -16.07
N GLY A 57 3.65 -4.44 -15.63
CA GLY A 57 2.96 -3.17 -15.55
C GLY A 57 2.11 -2.98 -14.30
N GLY A 58 2.27 -3.84 -13.27
CA GLY A 58 1.60 -3.67 -11.98
C GLY A 58 2.02 -2.35 -11.32
N PRO A 59 1.11 -1.38 -11.13
CA PRO A 59 1.49 -0.06 -10.66
C PRO A 59 1.98 -0.09 -9.21
N ALA A 60 3.16 0.48 -8.98
CA ALA A 60 3.70 0.73 -7.66
C ALA A 60 4.41 2.10 -7.61
N LEU A 61 4.50 2.65 -6.41
CA LEU A 61 5.08 3.97 -6.13
C LEU A 61 6.12 3.83 -5.01
N LEU A 62 7.17 4.61 -5.09
CA LEU A 62 8.18 4.74 -4.04
C LEU A 62 8.19 6.16 -3.47
N ALA A 63 8.24 6.26 -2.15
CA ALA A 63 8.44 7.50 -1.43
C ALA A 63 9.88 7.62 -0.96
N PHE A 64 10.41 8.83 -1.05
CA PHE A 64 11.78 9.16 -0.67
C PHE A 64 11.81 10.34 0.30
N GLU A 65 12.79 10.33 1.20
CA GLU A 65 13.26 11.49 1.95
C GLU A 65 14.69 11.79 1.49
N GLY A 66 14.86 12.81 0.66
CA GLY A 66 16.09 13.00 -0.10
C GLY A 66 16.37 11.79 -1.02
N ALA A 67 17.50 11.12 -0.81
CA ALA A 67 17.86 9.90 -1.57
C ALA A 67 17.41 8.58 -0.90
N GLU A 68 16.91 8.64 0.34
CA GLU A 68 16.54 7.44 1.12
C GLU A 68 15.12 6.99 0.75
N PRO A 69 14.92 5.74 0.30
CA PRO A 69 13.59 5.18 0.11
C PRO A 69 12.97 4.87 1.48
N VAL A 70 11.78 5.41 1.74
CA VAL A 70 11.16 5.39 3.07
C VAL A 70 9.81 4.69 3.11
N GLY A 71 9.26 4.33 1.96
CA GLY A 71 7.98 3.66 1.86
C GLY A 71 7.58 3.41 0.42
N PHE A 72 6.50 2.66 0.24
CA PHE A 72 5.96 2.36 -1.07
C PHE A 72 4.45 2.12 -1.01
N ALA A 73 3.80 2.21 -2.18
CA ALA A 73 2.42 1.80 -2.38
C ALA A 73 2.30 0.92 -3.62
N ALA A 74 1.30 0.04 -3.62
CA ALA A 74 0.93 -0.74 -4.79
C ALA A 74 -0.58 -0.77 -4.96
N VAL A 75 -1.03 -0.77 -6.20
CA VAL A 75 -2.45 -0.83 -6.56
C VAL A 75 -2.71 -1.98 -7.52
N GLY A 76 -3.92 -2.50 -7.52
CA GLY A 76 -4.37 -3.49 -8.49
C GLY A 76 -4.31 -2.95 -9.92
N SER A 77 -4.02 -3.83 -10.87
CA SER A 77 -3.99 -3.50 -12.30
C SER A 77 -5.37 -3.56 -12.96
N GLU A 78 -6.33 -4.15 -12.28
CA GLU A 78 -7.70 -4.33 -12.77
C GLU A 78 -8.69 -3.55 -11.91
N LEU A 79 -9.78 -3.08 -12.54
CA LEU A 79 -10.87 -2.39 -11.86
C LEU A 79 -12.06 -3.34 -11.70
N ASP A 80 -12.81 -3.15 -10.61
CA ASP A 80 -14.13 -3.75 -10.44
C ASP A 80 -15.15 -2.92 -11.24
N TRP A 81 -15.67 -3.50 -12.32
CA TRP A 81 -16.65 -2.92 -13.23
C TRP A 81 -18.09 -3.38 -12.93
N SER A 82 -18.35 -3.84 -11.71
CA SER A 82 -19.73 -4.20 -11.30
C SER A 82 -20.72 -3.02 -11.44
N ASP A 83 -20.20 -1.79 -11.32
CA ASP A 83 -20.87 -0.58 -11.75
C ASP A 83 -20.06 0.08 -12.88
N LEU A 84 -20.59 0.06 -14.10
CA LEU A 84 -19.93 0.62 -15.28
C LEU A 84 -19.77 2.15 -15.23
N LEU A 85 -20.57 2.83 -14.41
CA LEU A 85 -20.51 4.29 -14.22
C LEU A 85 -19.59 4.71 -13.08
N ALA A 86 -19.23 3.77 -12.19
CA ALA A 86 -18.43 4.02 -11.02
C ALA A 86 -17.41 2.88 -10.77
N PRO A 87 -16.48 2.63 -11.69
CA PRO A 87 -15.51 1.56 -11.53
C PRO A 87 -14.64 1.80 -10.28
N ILE A 88 -14.36 0.70 -9.57
CA ILE A 88 -13.66 0.72 -8.29
C ILE A 88 -12.28 0.09 -8.46
N GLY A 89 -11.25 0.78 -7.99
CA GLY A 89 -9.89 0.28 -7.93
C GLY A 89 -9.54 -0.25 -6.54
N GLU A 90 -8.51 -1.08 -6.45
CA GLU A 90 -8.00 -1.58 -5.18
C GLU A 90 -6.59 -1.04 -4.90
N ILE A 91 -6.42 -0.46 -3.72
CA ILE A 91 -5.10 -0.23 -3.14
C ILE A 91 -4.75 -1.49 -2.37
N GLU A 92 -3.63 -2.09 -2.72
CA GLU A 92 -3.18 -3.34 -2.11
C GLU A 92 -2.26 -3.08 -0.92
N ILE A 93 -1.39 -2.07 -1.06
CA ILE A 93 -0.35 -1.77 -0.08
C ILE A 93 -0.13 -0.26 -0.02
N VAL A 94 -0.02 0.27 1.20
CA VAL A 94 0.64 1.56 1.49
C VAL A 94 1.48 1.36 2.74
N TYR A 95 2.78 1.28 2.58
CA TYR A 95 3.72 1.07 3.68
C TYR A 95 4.71 2.21 3.79
N VAL A 96 4.93 2.67 5.01
CA VAL A 96 6.00 3.59 5.38
C VAL A 96 6.79 2.97 6.52
N VAL A 97 8.10 2.94 6.39
CA VAL A 97 8.98 2.43 7.46
C VAL A 97 8.71 3.22 8.74
N PRO A 98 8.46 2.58 9.89
CA PRO A 98 7.95 3.23 11.11
C PRO A 98 8.74 4.47 11.55
N ARG A 99 10.07 4.46 11.45
CA ARG A 99 10.93 5.62 11.80
C ARG A 99 10.67 6.88 10.95
N TRP A 100 10.04 6.70 9.77
CA TRP A 100 9.68 7.77 8.84
C TRP A 100 8.20 8.14 8.91
N GLY A 101 7.46 7.56 9.83
CA GLY A 101 6.06 7.87 10.07
C GLY A 101 5.85 9.35 10.46
N ARG A 102 4.60 9.83 10.27
CA ARG A 102 4.16 11.19 10.63
C ARG A 102 4.90 12.34 9.92
N ARG A 103 5.54 12.06 8.78
CA ARG A 103 6.21 13.07 7.93
C ARG A 103 5.47 13.32 6.62
N GLY A 104 4.22 12.82 6.51
CA GLY A 104 3.39 13.00 5.33
C GLY A 104 3.63 12.00 4.20
N HIS A 105 4.59 11.08 4.32
CA HIS A 105 4.87 10.08 3.27
C HIS A 105 3.65 9.18 2.96
N GLY A 106 2.94 8.72 4.00
CA GLY A 106 1.72 7.91 3.81
C GLY A 106 0.66 8.65 3.01
N GLY A 107 0.42 9.94 3.30
CA GLY A 107 -0.53 10.77 2.57
C GLY A 107 -0.15 10.95 1.11
N ARG A 108 1.13 11.21 0.81
CA ARG A 108 1.63 11.33 -0.57
C ARG A 108 1.53 10.01 -1.32
N LEU A 109 1.84 8.87 -0.67
CA LEU A 109 1.70 7.54 -1.27
C LEU A 109 0.24 7.21 -1.55
N LEU A 110 -0.68 7.48 -0.60
CA LEU A 110 -2.11 7.26 -0.78
C LEU A 110 -2.67 8.11 -1.94
N ALA A 111 -2.31 9.39 -2.00
CA ALA A 111 -2.72 10.27 -3.09
C ALA A 111 -2.14 9.83 -4.44
N GLY A 112 -0.89 9.39 -4.46
CA GLY A 112 -0.26 8.82 -5.64
C GLY A 112 -0.96 7.54 -6.10
N ALA A 113 -1.26 6.61 -5.18
CA ALA A 113 -1.98 5.37 -5.46
C ALA A 113 -3.40 5.65 -5.99
N ALA A 114 -4.13 6.57 -5.36
CA ALA A 114 -5.43 7.03 -5.86
C ALA A 114 -5.33 7.65 -7.26
N GLY A 115 -4.26 8.43 -7.52
CA GLY A 115 -3.97 8.99 -8.83
C GLY A 115 -3.70 7.92 -9.90
N GLU A 116 -3.00 6.82 -9.54
CA GLU A 116 -2.83 5.67 -10.44
C GLU A 116 -4.17 5.02 -10.80
N LEU A 117 -5.01 4.74 -9.80
CA LEU A 117 -6.33 4.16 -10.00
C LEU A 117 -7.23 5.07 -10.84
N ARG A 118 -7.18 6.39 -10.60
CA ARG A 118 -7.94 7.36 -11.40
C ARG A 118 -7.50 7.37 -12.86
N ARG A 119 -6.20 7.18 -13.15
CA ARG A 119 -5.71 7.06 -14.54
C ARG A 119 -6.20 5.78 -15.22
N LEU A 120 -6.51 4.73 -14.46
CA LEU A 120 -7.18 3.53 -14.96
C LEU A 120 -8.69 3.73 -15.14
N GLY A 121 -9.27 4.82 -14.62
CA GLY A 121 -10.69 5.15 -14.71
C GLY A 121 -11.49 5.00 -13.42
N ALA A 122 -10.85 4.60 -12.31
CA ALA A 122 -11.54 4.44 -11.04
C ALA A 122 -11.94 5.81 -10.44
N THR A 123 -13.17 5.91 -9.97
CA THR A 123 -13.67 7.05 -9.18
C THR A 123 -13.63 6.80 -7.68
N THR A 124 -13.63 5.53 -7.30
CA THR A 124 -13.55 5.05 -5.92
C THR A 124 -12.40 4.06 -5.79
N ALA A 125 -11.74 4.07 -4.64
CA ALA A 125 -10.75 3.06 -4.28
C ALA A 125 -11.17 2.33 -3.02
N ARG A 126 -10.74 1.06 -2.90
CA ARG A 126 -10.88 0.21 -1.73
C ARG A 126 -9.51 -0.20 -1.23
N TRP A 127 -9.44 -0.42 0.09
CA TRP A 127 -8.23 -0.95 0.72
C TRP A 127 -8.61 -1.80 1.93
N TRP A 128 -7.99 -2.97 2.05
CA TRP A 128 -8.18 -3.88 3.17
C TRP A 128 -7.16 -3.60 4.26
N ILE A 129 -7.63 -3.38 5.48
CA ILE A 129 -6.82 -3.06 6.64
C ILE A 129 -7.07 -4.10 7.73
N PRO A 130 -6.02 -4.68 8.34
CA PRO A 130 -6.19 -5.50 9.54
C PRO A 130 -6.96 -4.74 10.63
N GLU A 131 -7.93 -5.38 11.26
CA GLU A 131 -8.74 -4.75 12.32
C GLU A 131 -7.91 -4.20 13.47
N SER A 132 -6.76 -4.81 13.74
CA SER A 132 -5.83 -4.39 14.77
C SER A 132 -4.98 -3.18 14.36
N ASP A 133 -4.94 -2.79 13.08
CA ASP A 133 -4.14 -1.67 12.60
C ASP A 133 -4.85 -0.32 12.79
N MET A 134 -4.86 0.15 14.04
CA MET A 134 -5.45 1.44 14.40
C MET A 134 -4.74 2.62 13.73
N ALA A 135 -3.46 2.47 13.39
CA ALA A 135 -2.70 3.55 12.74
C ALA A 135 -3.21 3.81 11.33
N SER A 136 -3.38 2.76 10.53
CA SER A 136 -3.97 2.84 9.18
C SER A 136 -5.43 3.27 9.23
N THR A 137 -6.22 2.75 10.17
CA THR A 137 -7.61 3.17 10.40
C THR A 137 -7.73 4.68 10.63
N ASN A 138 -6.98 5.21 11.58
CA ASN A 138 -6.98 6.65 11.88
C ASN A 138 -6.45 7.49 10.69
N PHE A 139 -5.50 6.96 9.94
CA PHE A 139 -4.97 7.62 8.76
C PHE A 139 -6.03 7.72 7.65
N LEU A 140 -6.76 6.63 7.37
CA LEU A 140 -7.83 6.62 6.37
C LEU A 140 -9.00 7.52 6.74
N HIS A 141 -9.41 7.55 8.00
CA HIS A 141 -10.45 8.49 8.46
C HIS A 141 -10.07 9.95 8.20
N ARG A 142 -8.80 10.32 8.43
CA ARG A 142 -8.31 11.68 8.12
C ARG A 142 -8.28 11.97 6.62
N ALA A 143 -8.10 10.96 5.79
CA ALA A 143 -8.19 11.06 4.34
C ALA A 143 -9.64 11.09 3.83
N GLY A 144 -10.64 11.05 4.71
CA GLY A 144 -12.07 11.03 4.36
C GLY A 144 -12.59 9.68 3.91
N TRP A 145 -11.83 8.60 4.17
CA TRP A 145 -12.26 7.24 3.86
C TRP A 145 -12.97 6.60 5.05
N SER A 146 -13.89 5.69 4.78
CA SER A 146 -14.66 4.99 5.81
C SER A 146 -14.77 3.50 5.53
N ALA A 147 -14.97 2.72 6.58
CA ALA A 147 -15.31 1.31 6.46
C ALA A 147 -16.67 1.17 5.76
N ASP A 148 -16.76 0.26 4.80
CA ASP A 148 -17.99 0.00 4.03
C ASP A 148 -18.79 -1.20 4.55
N GLY A 149 -18.41 -1.74 5.71
CA GLY A 149 -19.08 -2.83 6.38
C GLY A 149 -18.65 -4.24 5.93
N VAL A 150 -17.76 -4.34 4.95
CA VAL A 150 -17.26 -5.64 4.48
C VAL A 150 -16.02 -6.05 5.27
N ARG A 151 -16.02 -7.30 5.71
CA ARG A 151 -14.91 -7.93 6.46
C ARG A 151 -14.50 -9.20 5.73
N ARG A 152 -13.24 -9.59 5.90
CA ARG A 152 -12.73 -10.89 5.45
C ARG A 152 -11.77 -11.47 6.49
N GLU A 153 -11.60 -12.76 6.39
CA GLU A 153 -10.60 -13.52 7.14
C GLU A 153 -9.51 -13.96 6.16
N LEU A 154 -8.26 -13.72 6.52
CA LEU A 154 -7.10 -14.21 5.80
C LEU A 154 -6.53 -15.39 6.55
N ASP A 155 -6.48 -16.55 5.89
CA ASP A 155 -5.69 -17.70 6.34
C ASP A 155 -4.22 -17.45 5.99
N THR A 156 -3.40 -17.26 7.00
CA THR A 156 -1.95 -17.05 6.85
C THR A 156 -1.15 -18.32 7.16
N GLY A 157 -1.84 -19.44 7.43
CA GLY A 157 -1.21 -20.68 7.92
C GLY A 157 -0.87 -20.63 9.42
N GLY A 158 -1.30 -19.58 10.13
CA GLY A 158 -1.20 -19.37 11.57
C GLY A 158 -2.54 -18.94 12.16
N GLU A 159 -2.55 -17.99 13.09
CA GLU A 159 -3.79 -17.39 13.53
C GLU A 159 -4.41 -16.55 12.38
N PRO A 160 -5.73 -16.60 12.18
CA PRO A 160 -6.38 -15.86 11.13
C PRO A 160 -6.27 -14.35 11.35
N ILE A 161 -6.06 -13.61 10.27
CA ILE A 161 -6.07 -12.15 10.29
C ILE A 161 -7.44 -11.69 9.80
N PHE A 162 -8.14 -10.89 10.62
CA PHE A 162 -9.38 -10.27 10.22
C PHE A 162 -9.09 -8.88 9.65
N GLU A 163 -9.64 -8.61 8.47
CA GLU A 163 -9.51 -7.33 7.79
C GLU A 163 -10.87 -6.68 7.56
N VAL A 164 -10.88 -5.36 7.65
CA VAL A 164 -12.01 -4.49 7.31
C VAL A 164 -11.70 -3.75 6.02
N ARG A 165 -12.69 -3.66 5.13
CA ARG A 165 -12.55 -2.91 3.90
C ARG A 165 -12.92 -1.45 4.11
N TYR A 166 -12.02 -0.57 3.70
CA TYR A 166 -12.23 0.87 3.62
C TYR A 166 -12.45 1.28 2.18
N SER A 167 -13.32 2.27 1.99
CA SER A 167 -13.60 2.86 0.69
C SER A 167 -13.51 4.38 0.75
N GLY A 168 -13.07 4.98 -0.34
CA GLY A 168 -13.00 6.44 -0.47
C GLY A 168 -12.84 6.89 -1.91
N SER A 169 -12.95 8.20 -2.12
CA SER A 169 -12.74 8.82 -3.42
C SER A 169 -11.29 8.67 -3.86
N THR A 170 -11.07 8.49 -5.17
CA THR A 170 -9.74 8.61 -5.77
C THR A 170 -9.32 10.08 -5.94
N ASP A 171 -10.24 11.03 -5.78
CA ASP A 171 -9.94 12.47 -5.82
C ASP A 171 -9.53 12.93 -4.41
N LEU A 172 -8.26 12.66 -4.06
CA LEU A 172 -7.67 13.03 -2.77
C LEU A 172 -6.90 14.33 -2.90
N VAL A 173 -7.27 15.31 -2.08
CA VAL A 173 -6.46 16.51 -1.87
C VAL A 173 -5.53 16.24 -0.70
N VAL A 174 -4.22 16.17 -0.97
CA VAL A 174 -3.21 16.10 0.08
C VAL A 174 -3.09 17.50 0.69
N VAL A 175 -3.53 17.63 1.93
CA VAL A 175 -3.35 18.85 2.74
C VAL A 175 -2.01 18.78 3.46
#